data_f8cbe39a048ef011cd674253e5212ab8
#
_entry.id   f8cbe39a048ef011cd674253e5212ab8
#
_cell.length_a   1.000
_cell.length_b   1.000
_cell.length_c   1.000
_cell.angle_alpha   90.00
_cell.angle_beta   90.00
_cell.angle_gamma   90.00
#
_symmetry.space_group_name_H-M   'P 1'
#
loop_
_entity.id
_entity.type
_entity.pdbx_description
1 polymer ?
#
loop_
_entity_poly.entity_id
_entity_poly.type
_entity_poly.pdbx_seq_one_letter_code
_entity_poly.pdbx_strand_id
1 'polypeptide(L)'
;MATEFSYIRIGHLSTMYHTAFLLRGTRLLADRGLEATWTLYASGPDIISAMQRGDLDLGYIGLPPVIIGIDRGLPLACIAGGHVEGTVMIAGSGTRTIGECQSMQEFLSQFSRKVIGTPPRGSIHDVIVNELLREHGFSDITVRNYPWADFLSDALQQGEIAAAAGTPALAVTAGRYGSAHLVVPPDRLWPFNPSYGIVVMREMLKNRDRLLRFLAAHEEACEMIRHDPGTCARIVAGTTGMVDQKFVMDVYRISPKYCAALPPEYVASTMKFVQTLYALGYISRQVREEEVFDRSLIETVHPGPHHYNDGLAV
;
A
#
# COMPACT_ATOMS: atom_id res chain seq x y z
N MET A 1 -30.98 -24.72 -7.50
CA MET A 1 -31.11 -23.28 -7.72
C MET A 1 -29.73 -22.78 -8.13
N ALA A 2 -29.60 -22.16 -9.31
CA ALA A 2 -28.33 -21.54 -9.70
C ALA A 2 -28.02 -20.42 -8.70
N THR A 3 -26.88 -20.47 -8.09
CA THR A 3 -26.40 -19.41 -7.18
C THR A 3 -26.19 -18.17 -8.05
N GLU A 4 -27.00 -17.13 -7.87
CA GLU A 4 -26.85 -15.86 -8.57
C GLU A 4 -25.58 -15.20 -8.03
N PHE A 5 -24.52 -15.16 -8.85
CA PHE A 5 -23.26 -14.52 -8.48
C PHE A 5 -23.44 -13.00 -8.39
N SER A 6 -22.95 -12.42 -7.31
CA SER A 6 -22.85 -10.96 -7.19
C SER A 6 -21.52 -10.51 -7.80
N TYR A 7 -21.62 -9.58 -8.74
CA TYR A 7 -20.46 -9.06 -9.46
C TYR A 7 -19.84 -7.83 -8.80
N ILE A 8 -18.50 -7.73 -8.81
CA ILE A 8 -17.76 -6.60 -8.21
C ILE A 8 -16.58 -6.18 -9.11
N ARG A 9 -16.42 -4.88 -9.35
CA ARG A 9 -15.33 -4.29 -10.14
C ARG A 9 -14.26 -3.76 -9.21
N ILE A 10 -13.06 -4.31 -9.29
CA ILE A 10 -11.97 -4.05 -8.34
C ILE A 10 -10.78 -3.43 -9.04
N GLY A 11 -10.32 -2.27 -8.52
CA GLY A 11 -9.06 -1.65 -8.90
C GLY A 11 -7.91 -2.06 -7.98
N HIS A 12 -6.74 -2.38 -8.57
CA HIS A 12 -5.55 -2.71 -7.80
C HIS A 12 -4.27 -2.21 -8.47
N LEU A 13 -3.17 -2.20 -7.72
CA LEU A 13 -1.83 -1.86 -8.20
C LEU A 13 -1.03 -3.13 -8.52
N SER A 14 0.15 -2.98 -9.14
CA SER A 14 1.13 -4.08 -9.37
C SER A 14 1.78 -4.62 -8.07
N THR A 15 1.32 -4.18 -6.93
CA THR A 15 1.89 -4.43 -5.60
C THR A 15 1.63 -5.88 -5.15
N MET A 16 2.64 -6.74 -5.26
CA MET A 16 2.52 -8.20 -5.09
C MET A 16 2.19 -8.67 -3.67
N TYR A 17 2.35 -7.81 -2.67
CA TYR A 17 1.91 -8.11 -1.30
C TYR A 17 0.42 -7.81 -1.06
N HIS A 18 -0.31 -7.24 -2.03
CA HIS A 18 -1.76 -7.09 -1.90
C HIS A 18 -2.46 -8.45 -1.98
N THR A 19 -3.42 -8.69 -1.09
CA THR A 19 -4.28 -9.89 -1.13
C THR A 19 -5.06 -10.02 -2.44
N ALA A 20 -5.18 -8.95 -3.23
CA ALA A 20 -5.78 -8.95 -4.56
C ALA A 20 -5.24 -10.08 -5.46
N PHE A 21 -3.93 -10.32 -5.45
CA PHE A 21 -3.33 -11.38 -6.27
C PHE A 21 -3.68 -12.78 -5.76
N LEU A 22 -3.80 -12.95 -4.45
CA LEU A 22 -4.22 -14.21 -3.85
C LEU A 22 -5.70 -14.48 -4.14
N LEU A 23 -6.57 -13.48 -4.00
CA LEU A 23 -7.99 -13.59 -4.35
C LEU A 23 -8.20 -13.92 -5.83
N ARG A 24 -7.37 -13.40 -6.73
CA ARG A 24 -7.39 -13.72 -8.17
C ARG A 24 -6.93 -15.14 -8.47
N GLY A 25 -5.97 -15.65 -7.69
CA GLY A 25 -5.36 -16.97 -7.89
C GLY A 25 -6.05 -18.12 -7.14
N THR A 26 -7.14 -17.83 -6.41
CA THR A 26 -7.88 -18.81 -5.60
C THR A 26 -9.38 -18.77 -5.88
N ARG A 27 -10.13 -19.66 -5.23
CA ARG A 27 -11.60 -19.69 -5.30
C ARG A 27 -12.29 -18.91 -4.17
N LEU A 28 -11.53 -18.17 -3.33
CA LEU A 28 -12.07 -17.52 -2.14
C LEU A 28 -13.31 -16.63 -2.40
N LEU A 29 -13.32 -15.90 -3.51
CA LEU A 29 -14.48 -15.12 -3.92
C LEU A 29 -15.61 -16.00 -4.47
N ALA A 30 -15.30 -16.93 -5.38
CA ALA A 30 -16.29 -17.81 -5.99
C ALA A 30 -17.01 -18.69 -4.95
N ASP A 31 -16.28 -19.21 -3.96
CA ASP A 31 -16.83 -20.03 -2.87
C ASP A 31 -17.79 -19.22 -1.96
N ARG A 32 -17.73 -17.88 -2.05
CA ARG A 32 -18.67 -16.93 -1.41
C ARG A 32 -19.72 -16.35 -2.36
N GLY A 33 -19.88 -16.92 -3.55
CA GLY A 33 -20.84 -16.45 -4.54
C GLY A 33 -20.54 -15.05 -5.11
N LEU A 34 -19.23 -14.70 -5.19
CA LEU A 34 -18.77 -13.46 -5.79
C LEU A 34 -17.99 -13.72 -7.07
N GLU A 35 -18.26 -12.93 -8.10
CA GLU A 35 -17.44 -12.79 -9.29
C GLU A 35 -16.82 -11.40 -9.33
N ALA A 36 -15.54 -11.31 -9.74
CA ALA A 36 -14.83 -10.04 -9.77
C ALA A 36 -14.12 -9.81 -11.10
N THR A 37 -14.22 -8.58 -11.61
CA THR A 37 -13.24 -8.08 -12.58
C THR A 37 -12.16 -7.29 -11.85
N TRP A 38 -10.94 -7.46 -12.35
CA TRP A 38 -9.75 -6.86 -11.79
C TRP A 38 -9.10 -5.93 -12.81
N THR A 39 -8.95 -4.66 -12.46
CA THR A 39 -8.29 -3.68 -13.32
C THR A 39 -7.03 -3.18 -12.64
N LEU A 40 -5.90 -3.32 -13.34
CA LEU A 40 -4.60 -2.83 -12.90
C LEU A 40 -4.47 -1.34 -13.20
N TYR A 41 -4.08 -0.56 -12.19
CA TYR A 41 -3.80 0.87 -12.31
C TYR A 41 -2.33 1.16 -11.97
N ALA A 42 -1.81 2.25 -12.51
CA ALA A 42 -0.44 2.69 -12.29
C ALA A 42 -0.23 3.23 -10.87
N SER A 43 -1.27 3.86 -10.28
CA SER A 43 -1.15 4.54 -8.99
C SER A 43 -2.47 4.60 -8.22
N GLY A 44 -2.39 4.90 -6.92
CA GLY A 44 -3.57 5.16 -6.09
C GLY A 44 -4.42 6.33 -6.59
N PRO A 45 -3.85 7.48 -6.97
CA PRO A 45 -4.60 8.57 -7.61
C PRO A 45 -5.40 8.15 -8.86
N ASP A 46 -4.87 7.23 -9.67
CA ASP A 46 -5.60 6.71 -10.85
C ASP A 46 -6.81 5.87 -10.45
N ILE A 47 -6.69 5.05 -9.39
CA ILE A 47 -7.82 4.30 -8.82
C ILE A 47 -8.90 5.28 -8.31
N ILE A 48 -8.53 6.34 -7.59
CA ILE A 48 -9.48 7.38 -7.13
C ILE A 48 -10.21 8.00 -8.32
N SER A 49 -9.48 8.33 -9.38
CA SER A 49 -10.08 8.89 -10.60
C SER A 49 -11.05 7.91 -11.27
N ALA A 50 -10.75 6.62 -11.29
CA ALA A 50 -11.63 5.59 -11.81
C ALA A 50 -12.88 5.40 -10.93
N MET A 51 -12.73 5.43 -9.60
CA MET A 51 -13.89 5.40 -8.68
C MET A 51 -14.80 6.60 -8.88
N GLN A 52 -14.23 7.80 -9.07
CA GLN A 52 -14.99 9.02 -9.35
C GLN A 52 -15.83 8.92 -10.64
N ARG A 53 -15.32 8.23 -11.67
CA ARG A 53 -16.06 7.97 -12.92
C ARG A 53 -17.09 6.84 -12.80
N GLY A 54 -17.12 6.11 -11.68
CA GLY A 54 -17.98 4.94 -11.49
C GLY A 54 -17.49 3.70 -12.24
N ASP A 55 -16.21 3.63 -12.60
CA ASP A 55 -15.60 2.47 -13.28
C ASP A 55 -15.35 1.30 -12.31
N LEU A 56 -15.23 1.58 -11.02
CA LEU A 56 -14.90 0.63 -9.94
C LEU A 56 -15.90 0.67 -8.80
N ASP A 57 -16.12 -0.48 -8.19
CA ASP A 57 -16.90 -0.63 -6.96
C ASP A 57 -16.00 -0.60 -5.72
N LEU A 58 -14.75 -1.07 -5.84
CA LEU A 58 -13.79 -1.22 -4.75
C LEU A 58 -12.35 -0.99 -5.24
N GLY A 59 -11.51 -0.40 -4.38
CA GLY A 59 -10.10 -0.18 -4.66
C GLY A 59 -9.18 -0.66 -3.54
N TYR A 60 -8.05 -1.24 -3.93
CA TYR A 60 -6.89 -1.50 -3.08
C TYR A 60 -5.97 -0.27 -3.14
N ILE A 61 -6.04 0.61 -2.15
CA ILE A 61 -5.44 1.95 -2.25
C ILE A 61 -4.74 2.32 -0.93
N GLY A 62 -3.56 2.94 -1.01
CA GLY A 62 -2.96 3.65 0.13
C GLY A 62 -3.83 4.82 0.58
N LEU A 63 -3.82 5.17 1.86
CA LEU A 63 -4.77 6.14 2.42
C LEU A 63 -4.52 7.61 2.02
N PRO A 64 -3.30 8.10 1.73
CA PRO A 64 -3.11 9.47 1.27
C PRO A 64 -3.94 9.84 0.03
N PRO A 65 -3.99 9.07 -1.08
CA PRO A 65 -4.87 9.35 -2.20
C PRO A 65 -6.36 9.40 -1.83
N VAL A 66 -6.79 8.56 -0.88
CA VAL A 66 -8.18 8.53 -0.39
C VAL A 66 -8.52 9.83 0.34
N ILE A 67 -7.65 10.27 1.24
CA ILE A 67 -7.81 11.53 1.99
C ILE A 67 -7.86 12.73 1.02
N ILE A 68 -6.99 12.76 0.00
CA ILE A 68 -7.02 13.79 -1.05
C ILE A 68 -8.34 13.75 -1.82
N GLY A 69 -8.85 12.56 -2.13
CA GLY A 69 -10.16 12.39 -2.78
C GLY A 69 -11.31 12.92 -1.92
N ILE A 70 -11.30 12.63 -0.62
CA ILE A 70 -12.31 13.13 0.34
C ILE A 70 -12.25 14.67 0.46
N ASP A 71 -11.06 15.26 0.53
CA ASP A 71 -10.89 16.71 0.53
C ASP A 71 -11.52 17.38 -0.71
N ARG A 72 -11.46 16.68 -1.85
CA ARG A 72 -12.07 17.10 -3.12
C ARG A 72 -13.58 16.81 -3.23
N GLY A 73 -14.18 16.31 -2.15
CA GLY A 73 -15.62 16.07 -2.06
C GLY A 73 -16.06 14.67 -2.50
N LEU A 74 -15.16 13.72 -2.75
CA LEU A 74 -15.56 12.35 -3.08
C LEU A 74 -16.04 11.62 -1.81
N PRO A 75 -17.22 10.97 -1.83
CA PRO A 75 -17.76 10.25 -0.69
C PRO A 75 -17.13 8.86 -0.58
N LEU A 76 -15.83 8.81 -0.30
CA LEU A 76 -15.06 7.57 -0.11
C LEU A 76 -15.18 7.06 1.32
N ALA A 77 -14.97 5.76 1.53
CA ALA A 77 -14.77 5.15 2.83
C ALA A 77 -13.77 3.98 2.75
N CYS A 78 -12.82 3.95 3.67
CA CYS A 78 -12.00 2.78 3.95
C CYS A 78 -12.79 1.87 4.88
N ILE A 79 -13.05 0.63 4.46
CA ILE A 79 -13.91 -0.34 5.15
C ILE A 79 -13.13 -1.51 5.74
N ALA A 80 -11.86 -1.66 5.40
CA ALA A 80 -10.93 -2.64 5.98
C ALA A 80 -9.49 -2.22 5.73
N GLY A 81 -8.57 -2.71 6.55
CA GLY A 81 -7.14 -2.67 6.31
C GLY A 81 -6.70 -3.73 5.30
N GLY A 82 -5.49 -4.23 5.45
CA GLY A 82 -4.93 -5.31 4.62
C GLY A 82 -3.45 -5.53 4.93
N HIS A 83 -2.68 -4.47 4.94
CA HIS A 83 -1.24 -4.52 5.18
C HIS A 83 -0.74 -3.17 5.69
N VAL A 84 0.25 -3.18 6.57
CA VAL A 84 0.92 -1.96 7.05
C VAL A 84 2.43 -2.02 6.79
N GLU A 85 3.07 -0.84 6.78
CA GLU A 85 4.52 -0.70 6.58
C GLU A 85 5.03 -1.22 5.22
N GLY A 86 4.33 -0.86 4.14
CA GLY A 86 4.69 -1.23 2.76
C GLY A 86 5.52 -0.19 2.01
N THR A 87 6.19 0.73 2.69
CA THR A 87 7.10 1.71 2.07
C THR A 87 8.53 1.44 2.50
N VAL A 88 9.42 1.34 1.55
CA VAL A 88 10.87 1.18 1.75
C VAL A 88 11.64 2.27 1.02
N MET A 89 12.89 2.49 1.40
CA MET A 89 13.81 3.33 0.63
C MET A 89 15.03 2.51 0.22
N ILE A 90 15.40 2.63 -1.05
CA ILE A 90 16.57 1.99 -1.65
C ILE A 90 17.54 3.04 -2.20
N ALA A 91 18.83 2.71 -2.25
CA ALA A 91 19.85 3.56 -2.86
C ALA A 91 21.02 2.71 -3.38
N GLY A 92 21.90 3.32 -4.15
CA GLY A 92 23.11 2.65 -4.68
C GLY A 92 24.05 2.13 -3.60
N SER A 93 24.89 1.16 -3.93
CA SER A 93 25.76 0.40 -3.01
C SER A 93 26.73 1.25 -2.17
N GLY A 94 27.04 2.47 -2.59
CA GLY A 94 27.86 3.41 -1.82
C GLY A 94 27.13 4.21 -0.75
N THR A 95 25.81 4.04 -0.58
CA THR A 95 24.99 4.76 0.41
C THR A 95 24.94 3.96 1.70
N ARG A 96 25.22 4.61 2.83
CA ARG A 96 25.07 4.00 4.16
C ARG A 96 23.58 3.82 4.48
N THR A 97 23.25 2.71 5.12
CA THR A 97 21.91 2.45 5.63
C THR A 97 21.59 3.34 6.83
N ILE A 98 20.33 3.48 7.18
CA ILE A 98 19.90 4.20 8.39
C ILE A 98 20.50 3.58 9.68
N GLY A 99 20.74 2.27 9.68
CA GLY A 99 21.36 1.56 10.81
C GLY A 99 22.85 1.90 11.00
N GLU A 100 23.52 2.39 9.96
CA GLU A 100 24.92 2.83 9.98
C GLU A 100 25.06 4.35 10.25
N CYS A 101 23.95 5.06 10.39
CA CYS A 101 23.90 6.48 10.71
C CYS A 101 23.39 6.69 12.15
N GLN A 102 23.84 7.78 12.79
CA GLN A 102 23.42 8.10 14.16
C GLN A 102 21.98 8.64 14.21
N SER A 103 21.49 9.21 13.11
CA SER A 103 20.16 9.81 13.01
C SER A 103 19.63 9.81 11.58
N MET A 104 18.33 10.02 11.44
CA MET A 104 17.69 10.24 10.13
C MET A 104 18.25 11.50 9.44
N GLN A 105 18.59 12.53 10.19
CA GLN A 105 19.21 13.74 9.65
C GLN A 105 20.58 13.44 9.04
N GLU A 106 21.43 12.64 9.69
CA GLU A 106 22.71 12.20 9.13
C GLU A 106 22.49 11.33 7.88
N PHE A 107 21.55 10.41 7.93
CA PHE A 107 21.20 9.57 6.79
C PHE A 107 20.78 10.42 5.59
N LEU A 108 19.86 11.37 5.76
CA LEU A 108 19.36 12.23 4.68
C LEU A 108 20.44 13.19 4.13
N SER A 109 21.43 13.58 4.91
CA SER A 109 22.53 14.44 4.47
C SER A 109 23.32 13.86 3.29
N GLN A 110 23.32 12.54 3.12
CA GLN A 110 23.95 11.84 1.95
C GLN A 110 23.29 12.21 0.63
N PHE A 111 22.06 12.73 0.66
CA PHE A 111 21.27 13.09 -0.52
C PHE A 111 21.19 14.61 -0.74
N SER A 112 21.93 15.44 0.02
CA SER A 112 22.03 16.89 -0.19
C SER A 112 22.29 17.22 -1.65
N ARG A 113 21.50 18.11 -2.24
CA ARG A 113 21.50 18.50 -3.67
C ARG A 113 21.33 17.36 -4.67
N LYS A 114 20.75 16.23 -4.25
CA LYS A 114 20.43 15.09 -5.11
C LYS A 114 18.92 14.92 -5.28
N VAL A 115 18.54 13.96 -6.09
CA VAL A 115 17.16 13.63 -6.42
C VAL A 115 16.77 12.31 -5.75
N ILE A 116 15.64 12.29 -5.07
CA ILE A 116 14.96 11.07 -4.59
C ILE A 116 13.74 10.82 -5.47
N GLY A 117 13.64 9.62 -6.04
CA GLY A 117 12.50 9.22 -6.87
C GLY A 117 11.36 8.63 -6.04
N THR A 118 10.13 8.96 -6.40
CA THR A 118 8.90 8.38 -5.82
C THR A 118 7.88 8.08 -6.90
N PRO A 119 6.88 7.22 -6.66
CA PRO A 119 5.68 7.12 -7.49
C PRO A 119 4.94 8.46 -7.58
N PRO A 120 3.82 8.55 -8.30
CA PRO A 120 3.15 9.82 -8.59
C PRO A 120 2.87 10.67 -7.34
N ARG A 121 2.81 11.99 -7.56
CA ARG A 121 2.47 12.96 -6.52
C ARG A 121 1.16 12.59 -5.82
N GLY A 122 1.15 12.62 -4.50
CA GLY A 122 0.02 12.23 -3.65
C GLY A 122 -0.09 10.73 -3.42
N SER A 123 0.83 9.91 -3.93
CA SER A 123 0.97 8.52 -3.49
C SER A 123 1.51 8.45 -2.06
N ILE A 124 1.29 7.32 -1.37
CA ILE A 124 1.78 7.14 0.00
C ILE A 124 3.29 7.35 0.12
N HIS A 125 4.06 6.86 -0.86
CA HIS A 125 5.52 6.96 -0.88
C HIS A 125 5.99 8.41 -1.06
N ASP A 126 5.33 9.16 -1.96
CA ASP A 126 5.62 10.57 -2.19
C ASP A 126 5.36 11.41 -0.93
N VAL A 127 4.23 11.17 -0.25
CA VAL A 127 3.87 11.89 0.98
C VAL A 127 4.86 11.58 2.11
N ILE A 128 5.27 10.30 2.28
CA ILE A 128 6.23 9.91 3.31
C ILE A 128 7.59 10.59 3.08
N VAL A 129 8.10 10.60 1.84
CA VAL A 129 9.39 11.22 1.54
C VAL A 129 9.34 12.74 1.76
N ASN A 130 8.30 13.40 1.26
CA ASN A 130 8.17 14.86 1.45
C ASN A 130 8.05 15.25 2.93
N GLU A 131 7.32 14.45 3.74
CA GLU A 131 7.24 14.69 5.18
C GLU A 131 8.58 14.47 5.87
N LEU A 132 9.30 13.40 5.50
CA LEU A 132 10.63 13.11 6.05
C LEU A 132 11.60 14.28 5.80
N LEU A 133 11.61 14.82 4.58
CA LEU A 133 12.44 15.98 4.23
C LEU A 133 12.02 17.24 4.98
N ARG A 134 10.72 17.48 5.11
CA ARG A 134 10.16 18.63 5.85
C ARG A 134 10.51 18.55 7.35
N GLU A 135 10.31 17.39 7.97
CA GLU A 135 10.54 17.17 9.40
C GLU A 135 12.02 17.36 9.78
N HIS A 136 12.94 16.97 8.89
CA HIS A 136 14.38 17.08 9.13
C HIS A 136 15.03 18.31 8.47
N GLY A 137 14.25 19.22 7.88
CA GLY A 137 14.72 20.51 7.40
C GLY A 137 15.53 20.48 6.09
N PHE A 138 15.35 19.45 5.24
CA PHE A 138 16.03 19.36 3.95
C PHE A 138 15.20 20.00 2.83
N SER A 139 15.63 21.18 2.39
CA SER A 139 15.03 21.90 1.25
C SER A 139 15.85 21.79 -0.05
N ASP A 140 17.05 21.25 0.03
CA ASP A 140 17.99 21.11 -1.10
C ASP A 140 17.94 19.71 -1.75
N ILE A 141 17.14 18.80 -1.23
CA ILE A 141 16.87 17.49 -1.82
C ILE A 141 15.60 17.61 -2.69
N THR A 142 15.72 17.22 -3.95
CA THR A 142 14.59 17.26 -4.89
C THR A 142 13.84 15.94 -4.90
N VAL A 143 12.51 15.96 -4.75
CA VAL A 143 11.66 14.78 -4.97
C VAL A 143 11.17 14.80 -6.42
N ARG A 144 11.45 13.70 -7.16
CA ARG A 144 10.98 13.50 -8.55
C ARG A 144 9.93 12.39 -8.57
N ASN A 145 8.74 12.72 -9.07
CA ASN A 145 7.67 11.74 -9.22
C ASN A 145 7.76 11.04 -10.59
N TYR A 146 7.55 9.73 -10.57
CA TYR A 146 7.48 8.88 -11.76
C TYR A 146 6.03 8.40 -11.97
N PRO A 147 5.56 8.29 -13.21
CA PRO A 147 4.16 7.92 -13.47
C PRO A 147 3.83 6.47 -13.05
N TRP A 148 4.85 5.61 -12.94
CA TRP A 148 4.73 4.22 -12.52
C TRP A 148 5.89 3.86 -11.60
N ALA A 149 5.61 3.13 -10.51
CA ALA A 149 6.63 2.73 -9.52
C ALA A 149 7.76 1.88 -10.12
N ASP A 150 7.46 1.11 -11.17
CA ASP A 150 8.42 0.21 -11.81
C ASP A 150 9.56 0.96 -12.52
N PHE A 151 9.36 2.23 -12.91
CA PHE A 151 10.41 3.07 -13.50
C PHE A 151 11.49 3.51 -12.51
N LEU A 152 11.24 3.39 -11.21
CA LEU A 152 12.21 3.83 -10.19
C LEU A 152 13.48 3.00 -10.18
N SER A 153 13.39 1.71 -10.49
CA SER A 153 14.54 0.82 -10.56
C SER A 153 15.48 1.24 -11.69
N ASP A 154 14.94 1.51 -12.87
CA ASP A 154 15.71 1.93 -14.04
C ASP A 154 16.33 3.31 -13.84
N ALA A 155 15.56 4.27 -13.31
CA ALA A 155 16.04 5.61 -13.01
C ALA A 155 17.21 5.61 -12.01
N LEU A 156 17.14 4.73 -11.00
CA LEU A 156 18.22 4.56 -10.03
C LEU A 156 19.47 3.94 -10.70
N GLN A 157 19.28 2.92 -11.53
CA GLN A 157 20.38 2.26 -12.25
C GLN A 157 21.06 3.19 -13.26
N GLN A 158 20.30 4.08 -13.89
CA GLN A 158 20.81 5.08 -14.84
C GLN A 158 21.45 6.31 -14.14
N GLY A 159 21.36 6.38 -12.81
CA GLY A 159 21.91 7.50 -12.04
C GLY A 159 21.08 8.80 -12.14
N GLU A 160 19.85 8.72 -12.64
CA GLU A 160 18.94 9.87 -12.70
C GLU A 160 18.46 10.31 -11.30
N ILE A 161 18.40 9.36 -10.37
CA ILE A 161 18.05 9.55 -8.96
C ILE A 161 19.08 8.89 -8.06
N ALA A 162 19.31 9.45 -6.89
CA ALA A 162 20.27 8.93 -5.92
C ALA A 162 19.66 7.90 -4.96
N ALA A 163 18.35 7.96 -4.76
CA ALA A 163 17.57 7.03 -3.97
C ALA A 163 16.14 6.94 -4.53
N ALA A 164 15.44 5.88 -4.17
CA ALA A 164 14.03 5.71 -4.51
C ALA A 164 13.24 5.24 -3.31
N ALA A 165 12.02 5.77 -3.12
CA ALA A 165 11.06 5.24 -2.16
C ALA A 165 9.91 4.55 -2.90
N GLY A 166 9.57 3.34 -2.46
CA GLY A 166 8.55 2.53 -3.11
C GLY A 166 8.15 1.32 -2.28
N THR A 167 7.63 0.30 -2.94
CA THR A 167 7.15 -0.93 -2.30
C THR A 167 8.30 -1.88 -1.95
N PRO A 168 8.09 -2.87 -1.06
CA PRO A 168 9.04 -3.95 -0.81
C PRO A 168 9.54 -4.65 -2.09
N ALA A 169 8.69 -4.78 -3.12
CA ALA A 169 9.09 -5.36 -4.40
C ALA A 169 10.22 -4.57 -5.08
N LEU A 170 10.26 -3.24 -4.93
CA LEU A 170 11.34 -2.40 -5.44
C LEU A 170 12.68 -2.79 -4.80
N ALA A 171 12.71 -3.05 -3.47
CA ALA A 171 13.93 -3.47 -2.79
C ALA A 171 14.40 -4.86 -3.24
N VAL A 172 13.47 -5.80 -3.45
CA VAL A 172 13.80 -7.14 -3.97
C VAL A 172 14.35 -7.05 -5.40
N THR A 173 13.74 -6.24 -6.26
CA THR A 173 14.20 -6.00 -7.64
C THR A 173 15.61 -5.40 -7.64
N ALA A 174 15.83 -4.35 -6.85
CA ALA A 174 17.11 -3.68 -6.74
C ALA A 174 18.23 -4.62 -6.24
N GLY A 175 17.94 -5.46 -5.26
CA GLY A 175 18.89 -6.43 -4.73
C GLY A 175 19.19 -7.62 -5.66
N ARG A 176 18.23 -8.00 -6.54
CA ARG A 176 18.42 -9.13 -7.48
C ARG A 176 19.07 -8.72 -8.80
N TYR A 177 18.69 -7.56 -9.33
CA TYR A 177 18.99 -7.18 -10.72
C TYR A 177 19.80 -5.90 -10.83
N GLY A 178 19.97 -5.17 -9.73
CA GLY A 178 20.67 -3.88 -9.71
C GLY A 178 21.83 -3.84 -8.72
N SER A 179 22.44 -2.66 -8.64
CA SER A 179 23.50 -2.33 -7.69
C SER A 179 22.97 -1.54 -6.47
N ALA A 180 21.68 -1.62 -6.21
CA ALA A 180 21.05 -0.90 -5.11
C ALA A 180 20.61 -1.87 -3.99
N HIS A 181 20.45 -1.34 -2.80
CA HIS A 181 20.04 -2.11 -1.62
C HIS A 181 19.05 -1.32 -0.75
N LEU A 182 18.39 -2.01 0.15
CA LEU A 182 17.49 -1.43 1.15
C LEU A 182 18.29 -0.56 2.11
N VAL A 183 18.04 0.75 2.12
CA VAL A 183 18.74 1.71 3.00
C VAL A 183 17.90 2.17 4.18
N VAL A 184 16.56 2.16 4.05
CA VAL A 184 15.64 2.42 5.16
C VAL A 184 14.50 1.40 5.12
N PRO A 185 14.36 0.57 6.15
CA PRO A 185 13.26 -0.40 6.26
C PRO A 185 11.93 0.30 6.60
N PRO A 186 10.80 -0.40 6.39
CA PRO A 186 9.46 0.21 6.48
C PRO A 186 9.14 0.84 7.83
N ASP A 187 9.50 0.18 8.93
CA ASP A 187 9.25 0.60 10.31
C ASP A 187 9.99 1.89 10.70
N ARG A 188 11.06 2.23 9.98
CA ARG A 188 11.86 3.45 10.22
C ARG A 188 11.41 4.64 9.38
N LEU A 189 10.58 4.44 8.35
CA LEU A 189 10.04 5.52 7.50
C LEU A 189 8.75 6.09 8.08
N TRP A 190 7.80 5.22 8.36
CA TRP A 190 6.51 5.61 8.93
C TRP A 190 5.91 4.41 9.66
N PRO A 191 6.11 4.29 10.97
CA PRO A 191 5.63 3.16 11.75
C PRO A 191 4.13 2.96 11.59
N PHE A 192 3.72 1.72 11.38
CA PHE A 192 2.33 1.32 11.20
C PHE A 192 1.60 2.02 10.04
N ASN A 193 2.33 2.50 9.01
CA ASN A 193 1.67 3.16 7.90
C ASN A 193 0.74 2.20 7.15
N PRO A 194 -0.52 2.64 6.86
CA PRO A 194 -1.47 1.82 6.11
C PRO A 194 -1.04 1.72 4.64
N SER A 195 -0.36 0.64 4.29
CA SER A 195 0.14 0.41 2.92
C SER A 195 -0.98 0.39 1.91
N TYR A 196 -2.09 -0.24 2.28
CA TYR A 196 -3.37 -0.14 1.59
C TYR A 196 -4.53 -0.44 2.54
N GLY A 197 -5.68 0.07 2.17
CA GLY A 197 -6.98 -0.32 2.70
C GLY A 197 -7.92 -0.74 1.57
N ILE A 198 -9.01 -1.35 1.95
CA ILE A 198 -10.15 -1.64 1.07
C ILE A 198 -11.06 -0.41 1.09
N VAL A 199 -11.16 0.25 -0.07
CA VAL A 199 -11.88 1.52 -0.20
C VAL A 199 -13.03 1.39 -1.15
N VAL A 200 -14.17 1.97 -0.78
CA VAL A 200 -15.40 1.99 -1.59
C VAL A 200 -15.96 3.42 -1.67
N MET A 201 -16.81 3.68 -2.66
CA MET A 201 -17.73 4.83 -2.58
C MET A 201 -18.79 4.55 -1.50
N ARG A 202 -19.15 5.53 -0.67
CA ARG A 202 -20.09 5.33 0.46
C ARG A 202 -21.45 4.78 0.05
N GLU A 203 -21.89 5.02 -1.18
CA GLU A 203 -23.13 4.42 -1.69
C GLU A 203 -23.09 2.89 -1.74
N MET A 204 -21.89 2.30 -1.91
CA MET A 204 -21.70 0.85 -1.90
C MET A 204 -21.98 0.22 -0.53
N LEU A 205 -21.94 0.97 0.56
CA LEU A 205 -22.28 0.49 1.91
C LEU A 205 -23.70 -0.03 2.01
N LYS A 206 -24.59 0.36 1.09
CA LYS A 206 -25.97 -0.20 0.96
C LYS A 206 -25.94 -1.68 0.55
N ASN A 207 -24.89 -2.15 -0.10
CA ASN A 207 -24.71 -3.54 -0.53
C ASN A 207 -23.99 -4.37 0.55
N ARG A 208 -24.47 -4.26 1.81
CA ARG A 208 -23.81 -4.79 3.00
C ARG A 208 -23.44 -6.27 2.87
N ASP A 209 -24.35 -7.12 2.40
CA ASP A 209 -24.09 -8.56 2.23
C ASP A 209 -22.94 -8.85 1.26
N ARG A 210 -22.90 -8.16 0.11
CA ARG A 210 -21.83 -8.30 -0.87
C ARG A 210 -20.46 -7.91 -0.27
N LEU A 211 -20.42 -6.79 0.45
CA LEU A 211 -19.18 -6.31 1.08
C LEU A 211 -18.73 -7.23 2.20
N LEU A 212 -19.64 -7.76 3.05
CA LEU A 212 -19.29 -8.74 4.08
C LEU A 212 -18.67 -10.01 3.50
N ARG A 213 -19.25 -10.56 2.42
CA ARG A 213 -18.69 -11.72 1.71
C ARG A 213 -17.31 -11.44 1.12
N PHE A 214 -17.11 -10.24 0.56
CA PHE A 214 -15.81 -9.82 0.05
C PHE A 214 -14.79 -9.67 1.19
N LEU A 215 -15.15 -8.99 2.29
CA LEU A 215 -14.26 -8.78 3.42
C LEU A 215 -13.90 -10.09 4.12
N ALA A 216 -14.81 -11.07 4.19
CA ALA A 216 -14.52 -12.40 4.70
C ALA A 216 -13.47 -13.14 3.82
N ALA A 217 -13.56 -13.01 2.49
CA ALA A 217 -12.53 -13.56 1.60
C ALA A 217 -11.18 -12.83 1.74
N HIS A 218 -11.24 -11.52 1.93
CA HIS A 218 -10.05 -10.67 2.13
C HIS A 218 -9.32 -10.99 3.44
N GLU A 219 -10.05 -11.15 4.56
CA GLU A 219 -9.47 -11.55 5.84
C GLU A 219 -8.86 -12.95 5.76
N GLU A 220 -9.56 -13.93 5.15
CA GLU A 220 -9.01 -15.26 4.94
C GLU A 220 -7.72 -15.22 4.11
N ALA A 221 -7.64 -14.35 3.10
CA ALA A 221 -6.42 -14.15 2.33
C ALA A 221 -5.27 -13.56 3.19
N CYS A 222 -5.57 -12.64 4.12
CA CYS A 222 -4.60 -12.13 5.09
C CYS A 222 -4.12 -13.25 6.03
N GLU A 223 -5.04 -14.06 6.53
CA GLU A 223 -4.76 -15.21 7.39
C GLU A 223 -3.88 -16.25 6.67
N MET A 224 -4.20 -16.60 5.42
CA MET A 224 -3.39 -17.50 4.61
C MET A 224 -1.95 -17.01 4.46
N ILE A 225 -1.74 -15.71 4.21
CA ILE A 225 -0.38 -15.15 4.09
C ILE A 225 0.38 -15.27 5.42
N ARG A 226 -0.27 -15.05 6.56
CA ARG A 226 0.37 -15.20 7.88
C ARG A 226 0.76 -16.65 8.17
N HIS A 227 -0.10 -17.61 7.87
CA HIS A 227 0.04 -19.01 8.27
C HIS A 227 0.77 -19.90 7.25
N ASP A 228 0.63 -19.63 5.95
CA ASP A 228 1.30 -20.36 4.86
C ASP A 228 1.78 -19.40 3.77
N PRO A 229 2.76 -18.53 4.08
CA PRO A 229 3.31 -17.58 3.12
C PRO A 229 3.93 -18.25 1.89
N GLY A 230 4.44 -19.48 2.04
CA GLY A 230 5.05 -20.27 0.96
C GLY A 230 4.04 -20.64 -0.12
N THR A 231 2.90 -21.19 0.27
CA THR A 231 1.80 -21.48 -0.68
C THR A 231 1.22 -20.20 -1.29
N CYS A 232 1.04 -19.16 -0.48
CA CYS A 232 0.55 -17.86 -0.99
C CYS A 232 1.51 -17.27 -2.03
N ALA A 233 2.82 -17.29 -1.76
CA ALA A 233 3.82 -16.80 -2.71
C ALA A 233 3.81 -17.57 -4.03
N ARG A 234 3.63 -18.91 -4.00
CA ARG A 234 3.50 -19.73 -5.20
C ARG A 234 2.25 -19.37 -6.01
N ILE A 235 1.11 -19.14 -5.34
CA ILE A 235 -0.15 -18.72 -5.98
C ILE A 235 0.02 -17.34 -6.63
N VAL A 236 0.58 -16.37 -5.90
CA VAL A 236 0.80 -15.01 -6.41
C VAL A 236 1.76 -15.03 -7.61
N ALA A 237 2.87 -15.78 -7.53
CA ALA A 237 3.80 -15.94 -8.64
C ALA A 237 3.11 -16.52 -9.89
N GLY A 238 2.29 -17.57 -9.72
CA GLY A 238 1.50 -18.15 -10.81
C GLY A 238 0.44 -17.20 -11.37
N THR A 239 -0.19 -16.39 -10.51
CA THR A 239 -1.22 -15.42 -10.92
C THR A 239 -0.64 -14.24 -11.70
N THR A 240 0.55 -13.78 -11.34
CA THR A 240 1.24 -12.68 -12.03
C THR A 240 1.94 -13.14 -13.30
N GLY A 241 2.51 -14.33 -13.29
CA GLY A 241 3.31 -14.88 -14.41
C GLY A 241 4.61 -14.14 -14.72
N MET A 242 5.00 -13.17 -13.88
CA MET A 242 6.16 -12.29 -14.12
C MET A 242 7.32 -12.51 -13.16
N VAL A 243 7.06 -13.12 -12.00
CA VAL A 243 8.04 -13.32 -10.92
C VAL A 243 7.99 -14.73 -10.39
N ASP A 244 9.09 -15.19 -9.78
CA ASP A 244 9.16 -16.50 -9.13
C ASP A 244 8.62 -16.46 -7.68
N GLN A 245 8.33 -17.63 -7.12
CA GLN A 245 7.88 -17.78 -5.73
C GLN A 245 8.86 -17.15 -4.73
N LYS A 246 10.18 -17.28 -4.98
CA LYS A 246 11.20 -16.73 -4.09
C LYS A 246 11.13 -15.20 -4.07
N PHE A 247 10.83 -14.56 -5.20
CA PHE A 247 10.63 -13.09 -5.26
C PHE A 247 9.50 -12.66 -4.33
N VAL A 248 8.35 -13.30 -4.43
CA VAL A 248 7.18 -12.98 -3.61
C VAL A 248 7.47 -13.22 -2.13
N MET A 249 8.15 -14.32 -1.78
CA MET A 249 8.59 -14.60 -0.40
C MET A 249 9.53 -13.52 0.14
N ASP A 250 10.48 -13.06 -0.67
CA ASP A 250 11.40 -11.99 -0.26
C ASP A 250 10.65 -10.67 -0.04
N VAL A 251 9.63 -10.36 -0.86
CA VAL A 251 8.71 -9.22 -0.64
C VAL A 251 7.96 -9.34 0.68
N TYR A 252 7.38 -10.51 0.99
CA TYR A 252 6.66 -10.77 2.23
C TYR A 252 7.56 -10.60 3.47
N ARG A 253 8.83 -11.05 3.40
CA ARG A 253 9.80 -10.95 4.51
C ARG A 253 10.21 -9.52 4.84
N ILE A 254 10.23 -8.62 3.85
CA ILE A 254 10.56 -7.21 4.07
C ILE A 254 9.45 -6.51 4.87
N SER A 255 8.19 -6.88 4.67
CA SER A 255 7.06 -6.30 5.38
C SER A 255 5.98 -7.37 5.64
N PRO A 256 6.10 -8.10 6.76
CA PRO A 256 5.28 -9.30 7.05
C PRO A 256 3.99 -9.00 7.82
N LYS A 257 3.38 -7.82 7.69
CA LYS A 257 2.32 -7.33 8.58
C LYS A 257 0.94 -7.31 7.90
N TYR A 258 0.20 -8.39 8.03
CA TYR A 258 -1.10 -8.62 7.37
C TYR A 258 -2.26 -8.75 8.35
N CYS A 259 -3.34 -8.00 8.13
CA CYS A 259 -4.62 -8.13 8.81
C CYS A 259 -5.66 -7.24 8.12
N ALA A 260 -6.93 -7.63 8.05
CA ALA A 260 -7.98 -6.77 7.52
C ALA A 260 -8.56 -5.79 8.55
N ALA A 261 -8.24 -5.93 9.84
CA ALA A 261 -8.75 -5.06 10.90
C ALA A 261 -8.32 -3.60 10.72
N LEU A 262 -9.10 -2.70 11.30
CA LEU A 262 -8.82 -1.26 11.42
C LEU A 262 -8.58 -0.88 12.89
N PRO A 263 -7.46 -1.33 13.52
CA PRO A 263 -7.18 -1.04 14.91
C PRO A 263 -6.84 0.45 15.12
N PRO A 264 -6.85 0.92 16.38
CA PRO A 264 -6.52 2.31 16.71
C PRO A 264 -5.19 2.80 16.12
N GLU A 265 -4.17 1.94 16.06
CA GLU A 265 -2.84 2.27 15.51
C GLU A 265 -2.91 2.52 13.98
N TYR A 266 -3.68 1.72 13.25
CA TYR A 266 -3.92 1.92 11.82
C TYR A 266 -4.62 3.26 11.57
N VAL A 267 -5.64 3.53 12.36
CA VAL A 267 -6.42 4.78 12.27
C VAL A 267 -5.55 5.97 12.65
N ALA A 268 -4.82 5.92 13.76
CA ALA A 268 -3.94 7.00 14.21
C ALA A 268 -2.85 7.30 13.18
N SER A 269 -2.21 6.27 12.61
CA SER A 269 -1.22 6.42 11.55
C SER A 269 -1.82 7.04 10.28
N THR A 270 -3.07 6.68 9.92
CA THR A 270 -3.80 7.31 8.81
C THR A 270 -4.10 8.79 9.11
N MET A 271 -4.55 9.11 10.31
CA MET A 271 -4.88 10.49 10.69
C MET A 271 -3.64 11.38 10.78
N LYS A 272 -2.46 10.81 11.05
CA LYS A 272 -1.19 11.53 10.90
C LYS A 272 -0.97 11.96 9.44
N PHE A 273 -1.36 11.16 8.45
CA PHE A 273 -1.33 11.59 7.04
C PHE A 273 -2.21 12.79 6.76
N VAL A 274 -3.35 12.96 7.43
CA VAL A 274 -4.20 14.15 7.25
C VAL A 274 -3.42 15.42 7.63
N GLN A 275 -2.73 15.39 8.77
CA GLN A 275 -1.93 16.52 9.24
C GLN A 275 -0.78 16.83 8.27
N THR A 276 -0.08 15.79 7.82
CA THR A 276 1.03 15.89 6.85
C THR A 276 0.55 16.42 5.51
N LEU A 277 -0.53 15.87 4.95
CA LEU A 277 -1.09 16.32 3.67
C LEU A 277 -1.53 17.79 3.71
N TYR A 278 -2.09 18.23 4.84
CA TYR A 278 -2.44 19.63 5.04
C TYR A 278 -1.17 20.51 5.12
N ALA A 279 -0.18 20.12 5.90
CA ALA A 279 1.08 20.84 6.03
C ALA A 279 1.87 20.94 4.72
N LEU A 280 1.81 19.91 3.87
CA LEU A 280 2.44 19.85 2.55
C LEU A 280 1.58 20.50 1.43
N GLY A 281 0.38 20.98 1.74
CA GLY A 281 -0.52 21.61 0.76
C GLY A 281 -1.15 20.67 -0.26
N TYR A 282 -1.32 19.39 0.07
CA TYR A 282 -2.03 18.41 -0.76
C TYR A 282 -3.54 18.49 -0.57
N ILE A 283 -3.99 18.90 0.62
CA ILE A 283 -5.40 19.10 0.98
C ILE A 283 -5.62 20.51 1.54
N SER A 284 -6.86 21.00 1.44
CA SER A 284 -7.23 22.36 1.82
C SER A 284 -7.82 22.45 3.23
N ARG A 285 -8.26 21.34 3.82
CA ARG A 285 -8.85 21.24 5.15
C ARG A 285 -8.40 20.01 5.91
N GLN A 286 -8.65 20.00 7.21
CA GLN A 286 -8.49 18.80 8.03
C GLN A 286 -9.67 17.85 7.76
N VAL A 287 -9.40 16.67 7.20
CA VAL A 287 -10.37 15.59 7.02
C VAL A 287 -10.53 14.85 8.34
N ARG A 288 -11.77 14.57 8.75
CA ARG A 288 -12.06 13.91 10.03
C ARG A 288 -12.05 12.39 9.88
N GLU A 289 -11.83 11.67 10.98
CA GLU A 289 -11.74 10.21 11.00
C GLU A 289 -12.99 9.54 10.41
N GLU A 290 -14.19 10.00 10.81
CA GLU A 290 -15.46 9.45 10.33
C GLU A 290 -15.74 9.72 8.83
N GLU A 291 -14.99 10.66 8.23
CA GLU A 291 -15.02 10.87 6.78
C GLU A 291 -14.16 9.84 6.04
N VAL A 292 -13.10 9.31 6.69
CA VAL A 292 -12.18 8.34 6.11
C VAL A 292 -12.65 6.90 6.31
N PHE A 293 -13.16 6.57 7.48
CA PHE A 293 -13.44 5.18 7.88
C PHE A 293 -14.92 4.86 8.03
N ASP A 294 -15.29 3.61 7.70
CA ASP A 294 -16.49 2.93 8.15
C ASP A 294 -16.08 1.52 8.62
N ARG A 295 -16.06 1.33 9.94
CA ARG A 295 -15.60 0.07 10.57
C ARG A 295 -16.72 -0.97 10.72
N SER A 296 -17.97 -0.60 10.47
CA SER A 296 -19.15 -1.43 10.80
C SER A 296 -19.16 -2.80 10.14
N LEU A 297 -18.49 -2.93 8.98
CA LEU A 297 -18.40 -4.18 8.24
C LEU A 297 -17.24 -5.05 8.74
N ILE A 298 -16.05 -4.45 8.89
CA ILE A 298 -14.88 -5.22 9.29
C ILE A 298 -14.97 -5.69 10.75
N GLU A 299 -15.56 -4.93 11.64
CA GLU A 299 -15.82 -5.35 13.02
C GLU A 299 -16.76 -6.58 13.10
N THR A 300 -17.61 -6.77 12.08
CA THR A 300 -18.44 -7.98 11.96
C THR A 300 -17.64 -9.17 11.47
N VAL A 301 -16.72 -8.98 10.53
CA VAL A 301 -15.90 -10.04 9.93
C VAL A 301 -14.73 -10.41 10.82
N HIS A 302 -14.11 -9.43 11.46
CA HIS A 302 -12.93 -9.57 12.33
C HIS A 302 -13.20 -8.92 13.70
N PRO A 303 -13.96 -9.57 14.60
CA PRO A 303 -14.34 -9.00 15.89
C PRO A 303 -13.23 -9.11 16.97
N GLY A 304 -12.15 -9.84 16.68
CA GLY A 304 -11.03 -10.07 17.58
C GLY A 304 -9.92 -8.99 17.49
N PRO A 305 -8.84 -9.17 18.25
CA PRO A 305 -7.66 -8.31 18.15
C PRO A 305 -7.01 -8.42 16.77
N HIS A 306 -6.34 -7.36 16.33
CA HIS A 306 -5.63 -7.39 15.04
C HIS A 306 -4.37 -8.25 15.08
N HIS A 307 -3.90 -8.67 13.89
CA HIS A 307 -2.77 -9.60 13.69
C HIS A 307 -1.55 -8.95 13.02
N TYR A 308 -1.49 -7.63 12.87
CA TYR A 308 -0.36 -6.95 12.21
C TYR A 308 1.00 -7.20 12.88
N ASN A 309 1.02 -7.59 14.15
CA ASN A 309 2.24 -7.84 14.91
C ASN A 309 2.65 -9.33 14.98
N ASP A 310 1.84 -10.24 14.43
CA ASP A 310 2.09 -11.70 14.54
C ASP A 310 3.24 -12.17 13.62
N GLY A 311 3.54 -11.40 12.57
CA GLY A 311 4.52 -11.78 11.56
C GLY A 311 4.02 -12.89 10.62
N LEU A 312 4.94 -13.61 10.00
CA LEU A 312 4.66 -14.77 9.15
C LEU A 312 5.09 -16.05 9.86
N ALA A 313 4.32 -17.12 9.68
CA ALA A 313 4.77 -18.45 10.09
C ALA A 313 6.04 -18.84 9.30
N VAL A 314 7.01 -19.43 10.00
CA VAL A 314 8.32 -19.83 9.47
C VAL A 314 8.24 -21.24 8.90
#